data_7b561efdabbd530424fac27f39dd90e3
#
_entry.id   7b561efdabbd530424fac27f39dd90e3
#
_cell.length_a   1.000
_cell.length_b   1.000
_cell.length_c   1.000
_cell.angle_alpha   90.00
_cell.angle_beta   90.00
_cell.angle_gamma   90.00
#
_symmetry.space_group_name_H-M   'P 1'
#
loop_
_entity.id
_entity.type
_entity.pdbx_description
1 polymer ?
#
loop_
_entity_poly.entity_id
_entity_poly.type
_entity_poly.pdbx_seq_one_letter_code
_entity_poly.pdbx_strand_id
1 'polypeptide(L)'
;MVRFLSDENFNNQIVRGILRQNSRVDILRVQDVGLSGVEDPDVLAWAAQENRIVLTHDVATMITFAYQRIQAGLAMPGLFEVSRRVPVGLAIEEILLIAECSLEGEWAGQVRFLPLR
;
A
#
# COMPACT_ATOMS: atom_id res chain seq x y z
N MET A 1 -2.68 -14.64 -2.15
CA MET A 1 -3.29 -13.29 -1.99
C MET A 1 -2.18 -12.27 -1.82
N VAL A 2 -2.25 -11.14 -2.50
CA VAL A 2 -1.24 -10.09 -2.35
C VAL A 2 -1.24 -9.52 -0.93
N ARG A 3 -0.09 -8.98 -0.49
CA ARG A 3 0.11 -8.50 0.88
C ARG A 3 0.36 -7.00 0.86
N PHE A 4 -0.04 -6.31 1.92
CA PHE A 4 0.01 -4.85 2.01
C PHE A 4 0.82 -4.37 3.20
N LEU A 5 1.34 -3.15 3.06
CA LEU A 5 1.91 -2.37 4.15
C LEU A 5 1.28 -0.98 4.10
N SER A 6 0.58 -0.58 5.15
CA SER A 6 0.01 0.77 5.19
C SER A 6 1.01 1.73 5.82
N ASP A 7 1.16 2.89 5.19
CA ASP A 7 1.99 4.00 5.64
C ASP A 7 1.54 4.49 7.02
N GLU A 8 2.43 5.16 7.75
CA GLU A 8 2.19 5.58 9.13
C GLU A 8 0.95 6.47 9.27
N ASN A 9 0.72 7.35 8.29
CA ASN A 9 -0.41 8.28 8.31
C ASN A 9 -1.64 7.76 7.56
N PHE A 10 -1.62 6.51 7.14
CA PHE A 10 -2.76 5.92 6.45
C PHE A 10 -3.93 5.73 7.43
N ASN A 11 -5.14 6.03 6.97
CA ASN A 11 -6.32 5.99 7.82
C ASN A 11 -6.59 4.59 8.36
N ASN A 12 -6.43 4.42 9.67
CA ASN A 12 -6.59 3.11 10.31
C ASN A 12 -8.02 2.58 10.25
N GLN A 13 -9.01 3.44 10.02
CA GLN A 13 -10.40 2.99 9.81
C GLN A 13 -10.50 2.14 8.55
N ILE A 14 -9.71 2.46 7.52
CA ILE A 14 -9.66 1.66 6.29
C ILE A 14 -9.04 0.29 6.60
N VAL A 15 -7.92 0.26 7.31
CA VAL A 15 -7.25 -1.01 7.68
C VAL A 15 -8.20 -1.90 8.48
N ARG A 16 -8.81 -1.33 9.51
CA ARG A 16 -9.75 -2.09 10.35
C ARG A 16 -10.97 -2.57 9.59
N GLY A 17 -11.48 -1.74 8.69
CA GLY A 17 -12.63 -2.10 7.87
C GLY A 17 -12.31 -3.27 6.93
N ILE A 18 -11.12 -3.27 6.34
CA ILE A 18 -10.65 -4.37 5.49
C ILE A 18 -10.62 -5.67 6.31
N LEU A 19 -9.96 -5.64 7.46
CA LEU A 19 -9.79 -6.83 8.30
C LEU A 19 -11.12 -7.33 8.89
N ARG A 20 -12.07 -6.43 9.10
CA ARG A 20 -13.40 -6.79 9.57
C ARG A 20 -14.19 -7.57 8.52
N GLN A 21 -14.03 -7.20 7.25
CA GLN A 21 -14.72 -7.85 6.14
C GLN A 21 -14.02 -9.12 5.67
N ASN A 22 -12.69 -9.15 5.73
CA ASN A 22 -11.91 -10.33 5.36
C ASN A 22 -10.64 -10.39 6.21
N SER A 23 -10.68 -11.17 7.28
CA SER A 23 -9.56 -11.31 8.21
C SER A 23 -8.36 -12.06 7.60
N ARG A 24 -8.49 -12.63 6.40
CA ARG A 24 -7.39 -13.30 5.72
C ARG A 24 -6.49 -12.37 4.96
N VAL A 25 -6.90 -11.11 4.74
CA VAL A 25 -6.06 -10.13 4.07
C VAL A 25 -4.84 -9.86 4.94
N ASP A 26 -3.65 -9.95 4.33
CA ASP A 26 -2.39 -9.68 5.01
C ASP A 26 -2.06 -8.20 4.83
N ILE A 27 -2.35 -7.42 5.84
CA ILE A 27 -2.07 -5.99 5.88
C ILE A 27 -1.41 -5.65 7.20
N LEU A 28 -0.19 -5.09 7.13
CA LEU A 28 0.56 -4.61 8.30
C LEU A 28 0.63 -3.09 8.23
N ARG A 29 0.71 -2.46 9.41
CA ARG A 29 0.94 -1.02 9.50
C ARG A 29 2.42 -0.76 9.82
N VAL A 30 2.97 0.30 9.23
CA VAL A 30 4.36 0.72 9.47
C VAL A 30 4.66 0.80 10.96
N GLN A 31 3.77 1.40 11.75
CA GLN A 31 3.96 1.56 13.19
C GLN A 31 3.92 0.24 13.97
N ASP A 32 3.30 -0.79 13.41
CA ASP A 32 3.19 -2.09 14.10
C ASP A 32 4.39 -3.01 13.82
N VAL A 33 5.22 -2.65 12.85
CA VAL A 33 6.41 -3.44 12.49
C VAL A 33 7.71 -2.72 12.82
N GLY A 34 7.66 -1.71 13.69
CA GLY A 34 8.84 -1.02 14.17
C GLY A 34 9.40 0.03 13.20
N LEU A 35 8.60 0.48 12.25
CA LEU A 35 9.03 1.45 11.24
C LEU A 35 8.48 2.86 11.48
N SER A 36 7.93 3.13 12.66
CA SER A 36 7.42 4.46 13.00
C SER A 36 8.52 5.49 12.91
N GLY A 37 8.26 6.59 12.19
CA GLY A 37 9.25 7.65 11.99
C GLY A 37 10.32 7.36 10.95
N VAL A 38 10.30 6.18 10.34
CA VAL A 38 11.26 5.80 9.29
C VAL A 38 10.91 6.55 8.00
N GLU A 39 11.93 6.98 7.28
CA GLU A 39 11.77 7.74 6.05
C GLU A 39 11.20 6.89 4.90
N ASP A 40 10.49 7.53 3.97
CA ASP A 40 9.79 6.85 2.88
C ASP A 40 10.68 5.91 2.05
N PRO A 41 11.92 6.26 1.68
CA PRO A 41 12.77 5.33 0.94
C PRO A 41 13.01 4.02 1.68
N ASP A 42 13.16 4.08 3.00
CA ASP A 42 13.40 2.89 3.82
C ASP A 42 12.12 2.09 4.02
N VAL A 43 10.96 2.75 4.09
CA VAL A 43 9.66 2.07 4.11
C VAL A 43 9.47 1.27 2.83
N LEU A 44 9.77 1.87 1.69
CA LEU A 44 9.66 1.19 0.38
C LEU A 44 10.65 0.02 0.26
N ALA A 45 11.86 0.17 0.78
CA ALA A 45 12.85 -0.89 0.77
C ALA A 45 12.39 -2.09 1.61
N TRP A 46 11.84 -1.82 2.79
CA TRP A 46 11.29 -2.85 3.65
C TRP A 46 10.10 -3.56 2.99
N ALA A 47 9.20 -2.79 2.40
CA ALA A 47 8.05 -3.35 1.69
C ALA A 47 8.50 -4.26 0.54
N ALA A 48 9.54 -3.87 -0.20
CA ALA A 48 10.07 -4.67 -1.29
C ALA A 48 10.67 -5.98 -0.77
N GLN A 49 11.40 -5.93 0.33
CA GLN A 49 12.00 -7.09 0.95
C GLN A 49 10.93 -8.09 1.41
N GLU A 50 9.81 -7.58 1.91
CA GLU A 50 8.70 -8.40 2.40
C GLU A 50 7.66 -8.70 1.33
N ASN A 51 7.88 -8.23 0.11
CA ASN A 51 6.95 -8.37 -1.02
C ASN A 51 5.56 -7.85 -0.68
N ARG A 52 5.49 -6.62 -0.19
CA ARG A 52 4.23 -5.96 0.20
C ARG A 52 3.95 -4.75 -0.67
N ILE A 53 2.69 -4.57 -1.02
CA ILE A 53 2.20 -3.38 -1.71
C ILE A 53 1.98 -2.29 -0.68
N VAL A 54 2.50 -1.08 -0.94
CA VAL A 54 2.35 0.04 -0.02
C VAL A 54 1.04 0.76 -0.27
N LEU A 55 0.33 1.08 0.80
CA LEU A 55 -0.88 1.91 0.78
C LEU A 55 -0.56 3.24 1.44
N THR A 56 -0.86 4.34 0.75
CA THR A 56 -0.52 5.68 1.24
C THR A 56 -1.57 6.70 0.82
N HIS A 57 -1.67 7.78 1.59
CA HIS A 57 -2.40 8.99 1.17
C HIS A 57 -1.47 10.03 0.58
N ASP A 58 -0.15 9.83 0.68
CA ASP A 58 0.85 10.81 0.27
C ASP A 58 1.00 10.83 -1.24
N VAL A 59 0.70 11.99 -1.86
CA VAL A 59 0.81 12.17 -3.31
C VAL A 59 2.16 12.73 -3.73
N ALA A 60 2.99 13.17 -2.80
CA ALA A 60 4.24 13.87 -3.12
C ALA A 60 5.47 12.99 -2.92
N THR A 61 5.86 12.75 -1.67
CA THR A 61 7.16 12.13 -1.39
C THR A 61 7.17 10.63 -1.62
N MET A 62 6.16 9.90 -1.14
CA MET A 62 6.13 8.44 -1.29
C MET A 62 6.12 8.03 -2.77
N ILE A 63 5.32 8.70 -3.59
CA ILE A 63 5.23 8.42 -5.02
C ILE A 63 6.55 8.71 -5.72
N THR A 64 7.20 9.82 -5.38
CA THR A 64 8.50 10.19 -5.95
C THR A 64 9.53 9.11 -5.67
N PHE A 65 9.63 8.65 -4.43
CA PHE A 65 10.59 7.60 -4.08
C PHE A 65 10.25 6.26 -4.70
N ALA A 66 8.96 5.95 -4.87
CA ALA A 66 8.55 4.73 -5.56
C ALA A 66 9.03 4.74 -7.02
N TYR A 67 8.85 5.85 -7.74
CA TYR A 67 9.34 5.97 -9.10
C TYR A 67 10.86 5.90 -9.18
N GLN A 68 11.57 6.48 -8.20
CA GLN A 68 13.03 6.39 -8.16
C GLN A 68 13.49 4.94 -8.04
N ARG A 69 12.82 4.14 -7.22
CA ARG A 69 13.13 2.71 -7.11
C ARG A 69 12.92 1.99 -8.44
N ILE A 70 11.80 2.27 -9.10
CA ILE A 70 11.48 1.66 -10.39
C ILE A 70 12.54 2.01 -11.42
N GLN A 71 12.92 3.28 -11.52
CA GLN A 71 13.93 3.76 -12.46
C GLN A 71 15.31 3.17 -12.17
N ALA A 72 15.62 2.91 -10.90
CA ALA A 72 16.88 2.31 -10.51
C ALA A 72 16.92 0.79 -10.72
N GLY A 73 15.82 0.19 -11.19
CA GLY A 73 15.73 -1.26 -11.35
C GLY A 73 15.57 -2.03 -10.05
N LEU A 74 15.20 -1.35 -8.98
CA LEU A 74 14.99 -1.99 -7.68
C LEU A 74 13.56 -2.52 -7.56
N ALA A 75 13.39 -3.59 -6.79
CA ALA A 75 12.08 -4.20 -6.58
C ALA A 75 11.11 -3.20 -5.94
N MET A 76 9.91 -3.12 -6.50
CA MET A 76 8.82 -2.30 -5.97
C MET A 76 7.53 -3.07 -6.22
N PRO A 77 7.03 -3.81 -5.23
CA PRO A 77 5.88 -4.72 -5.41
C PRO A 77 4.60 -4.04 -5.84
N GLY A 78 4.47 -2.76 -5.55
CA GLY A 78 3.34 -1.94 -5.95
C GLY A 78 3.08 -0.84 -4.94
N LEU A 79 2.42 0.21 -5.38
CA LEU A 79 2.00 1.31 -4.51
C LEU A 79 0.64 1.80 -4.95
N PHE A 80 -0.29 1.86 -4.00
CA PHE A 80 -1.60 2.46 -4.21
C PHE A 80 -1.72 3.73 -3.39
N GLU A 81 -1.98 4.83 -4.07
CA GLU A 81 -2.31 6.11 -3.43
C GLU A 81 -3.83 6.20 -3.32
N VAL A 82 -4.30 6.52 -2.12
CA VAL A 82 -5.73 6.73 -1.84
C VAL A 82 -5.88 8.17 -1.40
N SER A 83 -6.57 8.99 -2.21
CA SER A 83 -6.86 10.37 -1.82
C SER A 83 -7.69 10.38 -0.53
N ARG A 84 -7.41 11.33 0.36
CA ARG A 84 -8.22 11.50 1.58
C ARG A 84 -9.66 11.91 1.28
N ARG A 85 -9.94 12.30 0.05
CA ARG A 85 -11.31 12.63 -0.41
C ARG A 85 -12.12 11.39 -0.74
N VAL A 86 -11.47 10.24 -0.93
CA VAL A 86 -12.17 8.99 -1.21
C VAL A 86 -12.89 8.56 0.08
N PRO A 87 -14.20 8.29 0.02
CA PRO A 87 -14.93 7.79 1.19
C PRO A 87 -14.30 6.51 1.73
N VAL A 88 -14.25 6.37 3.04
CA VAL A 88 -13.63 5.20 3.69
C VAL A 88 -14.22 3.89 3.17
N GLY A 89 -15.54 3.81 3.04
CA GLY A 89 -16.20 2.60 2.54
C GLY A 89 -15.76 2.23 1.13
N LEU A 90 -15.59 3.20 0.24
CA LEU A 90 -15.13 2.95 -1.12
C LEU A 90 -13.67 2.49 -1.14
N ALA A 91 -12.81 3.10 -0.32
CA ALA A 91 -11.43 2.67 -0.20
C ALA A 91 -11.35 1.23 0.27
N ILE A 92 -12.15 0.85 1.26
CA ILE A 92 -12.20 -0.53 1.76
C ILE A 92 -12.62 -1.48 0.64
N GLU A 93 -13.68 -1.17 -0.10
CA GLU A 93 -14.17 -2.01 -1.21
C GLU A 93 -13.09 -2.21 -2.27
N GLU A 94 -12.41 -1.12 -2.67
CA GLU A 94 -11.39 -1.18 -3.71
C GLU A 94 -10.19 -2.03 -3.27
N ILE A 95 -9.71 -1.85 -2.05
CA ILE A 95 -8.55 -2.59 -1.55
C ILE A 95 -8.92 -4.07 -1.38
N LEU A 96 -10.12 -4.37 -0.89
CA LEU A 96 -10.58 -5.76 -0.80
C LEU A 96 -10.64 -6.42 -2.18
N LEU A 97 -11.12 -5.72 -3.17
CA LEU A 97 -11.21 -6.24 -4.53
C LEU A 97 -9.80 -6.54 -5.07
N ILE A 98 -8.85 -5.64 -4.84
CA ILE A 98 -7.46 -5.85 -5.23
C ILE A 98 -6.89 -7.07 -4.50
N ALA A 99 -7.11 -7.17 -3.20
CA ALA A 99 -6.60 -8.27 -2.39
C ALA A 99 -7.12 -9.63 -2.88
N GLU A 100 -8.41 -9.69 -3.21
CA GLU A 100 -9.10 -10.94 -3.53
C GLU A 100 -8.95 -11.36 -4.99
N CYS A 101 -8.70 -10.41 -5.89
CA CYS A 101 -8.72 -10.66 -7.33
C CYS A 101 -7.36 -10.52 -8.01
N SER A 102 -6.32 -10.07 -7.31
CA SER A 102 -5.01 -9.86 -7.94
C SER A 102 -4.17 -11.12 -7.92
N LEU A 103 -3.39 -11.29 -8.99
CA LEU A 103 -2.34 -12.31 -9.05
C LEU A 103 -1.08 -11.79 -8.37
N GLU A 104 -0.28 -12.71 -7.83
CA GLU A 104 1.03 -12.36 -7.27
C GLU A 104 1.89 -11.69 -8.34
N GLY A 105 2.48 -10.55 -7.98
CA GLY A 105 3.35 -9.79 -8.88
C GLY A 105 2.62 -8.94 -9.90
N GLU A 106 1.30 -8.96 -9.93
CA GLU A 106 0.52 -8.21 -10.91
C GLU A 106 0.81 -6.71 -10.86
N TRP A 107 1.05 -6.18 -9.68
CA TRP A 107 1.23 -4.74 -9.45
C TRP A 107 2.69 -4.32 -9.36
N ALA A 108 3.63 -5.24 -9.57
CA ALA A 108 5.06 -4.94 -9.47
C ALA A 108 5.44 -3.83 -10.43
N GLY A 109 6.17 -2.84 -9.92
CA GLY A 109 6.62 -1.69 -10.70
C GLY A 109 5.51 -0.70 -11.04
N GLN A 110 4.35 -0.79 -10.41
CA GLN A 110 3.23 0.09 -10.70
C GLN A 110 2.88 0.99 -9.54
N VAL A 111 2.63 2.26 -9.86
CA VAL A 111 2.04 3.24 -8.94
C VAL A 111 0.64 3.54 -9.49
N ARG A 112 -0.38 3.30 -8.67
CA ARG A 112 -1.76 3.45 -9.10
C ARG A 112 -2.54 4.28 -8.08
N PHE A 113 -3.59 4.91 -8.55
CA PHE A 113 -4.46 5.75 -7.73
C PHE A 113 -5.81 5.07 -7.56
N LEU A 114 -6.32 5.01 -6.34
CA LEU A 114 -7.64 4.42 -6.08
C LEU A 114 -8.68 5.52 -5.99
N PRO A 115 -9.89 5.27 -6.49
CA PRO A 115 -10.34 4.05 -7.15
C PRO A 115 -9.72 3.85 -8.55
N LEU A 116 -9.59 2.60 -8.97
CA LEU A 116 -9.02 2.24 -10.28
C LEU A 116 -10.03 2.51 -11.38
N ARG A 117 -10.00 3.73 -11.92
CA ARG A 117 -10.91 4.10 -13.00
C ARG A 117 -10.22 4.96 -14.03
#